data_2ab6efbee2ff15b27e5d7711fc3ab425
#
_entry.id   2ab6efbee2ff15b27e5d7711fc3ab425
#
_cell.length_a   1.000
_cell.length_b   1.000
_cell.length_c   1.000
_cell.angle_alpha   90.00
_cell.angle_beta   90.00
_cell.angle_gamma   90.00
#
_symmetry.space_group_name_H-M   'P 1'
#
loop_
_entity.id
_entity.type
_entity.pdbx_description
1 polymer ?
#
loop_
_entity_poly.entity_id
_entity_poly.type
_entity_poly.pdbx_seq_one_letter_code
_entity_poly.pdbx_strand_id
1 'polypeptide(L)'
;MLGINQLLYWSMNDKGCSIAWVTPIYKQSKKVFDEMEKVCQRSGFFQFNRSDLTIKGFGSTIQFFSGERPDNIRGNTFDYLIMDEIAFSREQLWSEVLSATVLVKGKKILFISTPKGKNHFYKLSLQHNYDNRYKYFHFSSYDNPMISVEDLEERRRNLPDHIFRQEYLAEFLDNASGLFKNIKDCVNEFPVSTPLMFGGLDIGRADDYTVLTIVNRDNQMIHVERWRQDDWTNIINKVAEVINRFRAKIYVEVNNQGDVFYEMLHKQCRTFIEPYVTSSKTKPVMIEDLALLFEQKNISILNEEWLINELEAFTYIYDTKTRGVKYSAPQGVHDDGVISLALAIQSRKDLIKKGHYIGTHA
;
A
#
# COMPACT_ATOMS: atom_id res chain seq x y z
N MET A 1 5.78 22.08 2.61
CA MET A 1 6.50 23.35 2.95
C MET A 1 7.54 23.76 1.90
N LEU A 2 8.48 22.88 1.44
CA LEU A 2 9.49 23.23 0.43
C LEU A 2 8.88 23.86 -0.82
N GLY A 3 7.88 23.23 -1.41
CA GLY A 3 7.24 23.73 -2.63
C GLY A 3 6.55 25.07 -2.45
N ILE A 4 5.88 25.31 -1.31
CA ILE A 4 5.25 26.62 -1.01
C ILE A 4 6.31 27.73 -0.93
N ASN A 5 7.43 27.48 -0.26
CA ASN A 5 8.53 28.41 -0.20
C ASN A 5 9.10 28.70 -1.60
N GLN A 6 9.17 27.68 -2.46
CA GLN A 6 9.65 27.85 -3.83
C GLN A 6 8.67 28.68 -4.68
N LEU A 7 7.34 28.50 -4.52
CA LEU A 7 6.34 29.37 -5.17
C LEU A 7 6.51 30.83 -4.78
N LEU A 8 6.65 31.10 -3.48
CA LEU A 8 6.87 32.45 -2.96
C LEU A 8 8.17 33.04 -3.50
N TYR A 9 9.26 32.28 -3.46
CA TYR A 9 10.54 32.70 -3.99
C TYR A 9 10.45 33.12 -5.46
N TRP A 10 9.80 32.31 -6.31
CA TRP A 10 9.67 32.65 -7.73
C TRP A 10 8.77 33.88 -7.94
N SER A 11 7.64 33.95 -7.25
CA SER A 11 6.70 35.08 -7.40
C SER A 11 7.30 36.42 -6.97
N MET A 12 8.22 36.44 -6.00
CA MET A 12 8.87 37.64 -5.49
C MET A 12 10.07 38.05 -6.35
N ASN A 13 10.85 37.09 -6.86
CA ASN A 13 12.09 37.37 -7.58
C ASN A 13 11.91 37.49 -9.09
N ASP A 14 10.84 36.96 -9.65
CA ASP A 14 10.48 37.07 -11.07
C ASP A 14 9.07 37.63 -11.19
N LYS A 15 8.96 38.94 -10.99
CA LYS A 15 7.69 39.65 -10.99
C LYS A 15 6.94 39.48 -12.30
N GLY A 16 5.65 39.22 -12.20
CA GLY A 16 4.79 39.04 -13.38
C GLY A 16 4.83 37.64 -13.98
N CYS A 17 5.50 36.68 -13.35
CA CYS A 17 5.53 35.33 -13.84
C CYS A 17 4.21 34.57 -13.59
N SER A 18 3.98 33.55 -14.38
CA SER A 18 2.87 32.61 -14.20
C SER A 18 3.39 31.26 -13.72
N ILE A 19 2.79 30.76 -12.64
CA ILE A 19 3.24 29.58 -11.92
C ILE A 19 2.09 28.59 -11.81
N ALA A 20 2.34 27.29 -12.10
CA ALA A 20 1.39 26.23 -11.85
C ALA A 20 1.86 25.33 -10.70
N TRP A 21 0.91 24.97 -9.84
CA TRP A 21 1.03 23.84 -8.91
C TRP A 21 0.05 22.75 -9.33
N VAL A 22 0.53 21.55 -9.57
CA VAL A 22 -0.28 20.44 -10.05
C VAL A 22 -0.15 19.26 -9.12
N THR A 23 -1.27 18.67 -8.68
CA THR A 23 -1.30 17.45 -7.89
C THR A 23 -2.13 16.37 -8.59
N PRO A 24 -2.00 15.09 -8.24
CA PRO A 24 -2.82 14.03 -8.82
C PRO A 24 -4.33 14.22 -8.64
N ILE A 25 -4.78 14.77 -7.49
CA ILE A 25 -6.21 14.93 -7.17
C ILE A 25 -6.52 16.34 -6.66
N TYR A 26 -7.75 16.81 -6.92
CA TYR A 26 -8.23 18.15 -6.55
C TYR A 26 -8.07 18.46 -5.05
N LYS A 27 -8.40 17.50 -4.19
CA LYS A 27 -8.33 17.70 -2.73
C LYS A 27 -6.91 18.06 -2.25
N GLN A 28 -5.88 17.53 -2.90
CA GLN A 28 -4.48 17.85 -2.59
C GLN A 28 -4.14 19.29 -3.02
N SER A 29 -4.49 19.69 -4.26
CA SER A 29 -4.27 21.07 -4.73
C SER A 29 -4.97 22.09 -3.85
N LYS A 30 -6.23 21.81 -3.48
CA LYS A 30 -6.98 22.66 -2.58
C LYS A 30 -6.33 22.79 -1.21
N LYS A 31 -5.81 21.70 -0.64
CA LYS A 31 -5.11 21.73 0.64
C LYS A 31 -3.89 22.65 0.60
N VAL A 32 -3.08 22.57 -0.47
CA VAL A 32 -1.89 23.44 -0.61
C VAL A 32 -2.29 24.89 -0.81
N PHE A 33 -3.34 25.16 -1.58
CA PHE A 33 -3.90 26.52 -1.71
C PHE A 33 -4.33 27.07 -0.34
N ASP A 34 -5.10 26.30 0.44
CA ASP A 34 -5.58 26.72 1.77
C ASP A 34 -4.40 26.96 2.75
N GLU A 35 -3.34 26.15 2.69
CA GLU A 35 -2.12 26.35 3.48
C GLU A 35 -1.38 27.63 3.09
N MET A 36 -1.24 27.88 1.79
CA MET A 36 -0.59 29.08 1.29
C MET A 36 -1.39 30.34 1.64
N GLU A 37 -2.73 30.26 1.55
CA GLU A 37 -3.61 31.36 1.98
C GLU A 37 -3.39 31.70 3.45
N LYS A 38 -3.35 30.71 4.35
CA LYS A 38 -3.09 30.92 5.79
C LYS A 38 -1.77 31.63 6.06
N VAL A 39 -0.73 31.25 5.32
CA VAL A 39 0.61 31.84 5.49
C VAL A 39 0.64 33.29 4.97
N CYS A 40 -0.01 33.57 3.84
CA CYS A 40 0.18 34.81 3.09
C CYS A 40 -0.89 35.84 3.34
N GLN A 41 -2.12 35.50 3.84
CA GLN A 41 -3.25 36.42 3.96
C GLN A 41 -2.96 37.64 4.84
N ARG A 42 -2.10 37.50 5.87
CA ARG A 42 -1.75 38.59 6.79
C ARG A 42 -0.75 39.58 6.21
N SER A 43 -0.09 39.22 5.10
CA SER A 43 0.95 40.08 4.50
C SER A 43 0.40 41.27 3.75
N GLY A 44 -0.86 41.20 3.28
CA GLY A 44 -1.47 42.23 2.43
C GLY A 44 -0.98 42.28 0.98
N PHE A 45 0.01 41.45 0.63
CA PHE A 45 0.62 41.42 -0.73
C PHE A 45 -0.06 40.45 -1.69
N PHE A 46 -1.00 39.62 -1.22
CA PHE A 46 -1.63 38.58 -2.02
C PHE A 46 -3.14 38.70 -2.07
N GLN A 47 -3.70 38.43 -3.24
CA GLN A 47 -5.13 38.31 -3.50
C GLN A 47 -5.46 36.86 -3.78
N PHE A 48 -6.55 36.34 -3.22
CA PHE A 48 -6.94 34.93 -3.28
C PHE A 48 -8.29 34.80 -3.98
N ASN A 49 -8.33 33.90 -4.98
CA ASN A 49 -9.57 33.47 -5.60
C ASN A 49 -9.76 31.96 -5.28
N ARG A 50 -10.68 31.67 -4.36
CA ARG A 50 -10.97 30.31 -3.89
C ARG A 50 -11.77 29.49 -4.90
N SER A 51 -12.53 30.13 -5.79
CA SER A 51 -13.30 29.42 -6.82
C SER A 51 -12.38 28.82 -7.88
N ASP A 52 -11.38 29.58 -8.29
CA ASP A 52 -10.45 29.18 -9.35
C ASP A 52 -9.12 28.65 -8.81
N LEU A 53 -8.99 28.56 -7.48
CA LEU A 53 -7.74 28.22 -6.80
C LEU A 53 -6.55 29.02 -7.36
N THR A 54 -6.65 30.34 -7.35
CA THR A 54 -5.65 31.24 -7.90
C THR A 54 -5.20 32.24 -6.83
N ILE A 55 -3.89 32.48 -6.75
CA ILE A 55 -3.28 33.46 -5.87
C ILE A 55 -2.50 34.47 -6.73
N LYS A 56 -2.74 35.75 -6.54
CA LYS A 56 -2.02 36.85 -7.23
C LYS A 56 -1.20 37.65 -6.23
N GLY A 57 0.05 37.89 -6.54
CA GLY A 57 0.94 38.71 -5.71
C GLY A 57 2.23 39.07 -6.47
N PHE A 58 2.78 40.23 -6.18
CA PHE A 58 3.98 40.79 -6.85
C PHE A 58 3.86 40.86 -8.38
N GLY A 59 2.65 41.03 -8.92
CA GLY A 59 2.36 40.99 -10.35
C GLY A 59 2.29 39.56 -10.92
N SER A 60 2.64 38.56 -10.16
CA SER A 60 2.66 37.13 -10.55
C SER A 60 1.33 36.43 -10.25
N THR A 61 1.06 35.37 -10.97
CA THR A 61 -0.15 34.53 -10.79
C THR A 61 0.25 33.10 -10.52
N ILE A 62 -0.25 32.54 -9.41
CA ILE A 62 -0.06 31.15 -9.03
C ILE A 62 -1.41 30.43 -9.17
N GLN A 63 -1.46 29.36 -9.94
CA GLN A 63 -2.67 28.58 -10.20
C GLN A 63 -2.49 27.15 -9.75
N PHE A 64 -3.53 26.59 -9.09
CA PHE A 64 -3.51 25.23 -8.56
C PHE A 64 -4.44 24.34 -9.38
N PHE A 65 -3.90 23.25 -9.90
CA PHE A 65 -4.59 22.33 -10.80
C PHE A 65 -4.59 20.90 -10.27
N SER A 66 -5.53 20.12 -10.77
CA SER A 66 -5.64 18.68 -10.53
C SER A 66 -5.38 17.89 -11.82
N GLY A 67 -4.61 16.82 -11.70
CA GLY A 67 -4.42 15.85 -12.78
C GLY A 67 -5.66 15.01 -13.11
N GLU A 68 -6.75 15.13 -12.32
CA GLU A 68 -8.03 14.48 -12.63
C GLU A 68 -8.72 15.12 -13.86
N ARG A 69 -8.46 16.38 -14.12
CA ARG A 69 -9.02 17.14 -15.25
C ARG A 69 -7.91 17.83 -16.05
N PRO A 70 -7.11 17.05 -16.79
CA PRO A 70 -5.95 17.60 -17.50
C PRO A 70 -6.32 18.62 -18.56
N ASP A 71 -7.54 18.59 -19.11
CA ASP A 71 -8.01 19.56 -20.11
C ASP A 71 -8.13 20.98 -19.54
N ASN A 72 -8.34 21.15 -18.24
CA ASN A 72 -8.33 22.46 -17.60
C ASN A 72 -6.93 23.09 -17.58
N ILE A 73 -5.89 22.32 -17.82
CA ILE A 73 -4.50 22.77 -17.82
C ILE A 73 -4.06 23.11 -19.25
N ARG A 74 -4.64 22.46 -20.25
CA ARG A 74 -4.34 22.71 -21.68
C ARG A 74 -4.61 24.17 -22.05
N GLY A 75 -3.82 24.69 -22.96
CA GLY A 75 -3.94 26.10 -23.41
C GLY A 75 -3.31 27.13 -22.49
N ASN A 76 -2.89 26.75 -21.26
CA ASN A 76 -2.09 27.64 -20.42
C ASN A 76 -0.61 27.58 -20.80
N THR A 77 0.13 28.63 -20.39
CA THR A 77 1.58 28.71 -20.55
C THR A 77 2.17 29.23 -19.24
N PHE A 78 3.13 28.50 -18.68
CA PHE A 78 3.73 28.80 -17.38
C PHE A 78 5.24 29.05 -17.48
N ASP A 79 5.72 29.99 -16.65
CA ASP A 79 7.15 30.22 -16.43
C ASP A 79 7.74 29.21 -15.47
N TYR A 80 6.93 28.77 -14.50
CA TYR A 80 7.32 27.82 -13.46
C TYR A 80 6.24 26.77 -13.24
N LEU A 81 6.64 25.54 -12.97
CA LEU A 81 5.75 24.43 -12.69
C LEU A 81 6.24 23.66 -11.46
N ILE A 82 5.35 23.40 -10.51
CA ILE A 82 5.55 22.37 -9.50
C ILE A 82 4.55 21.25 -9.75
N MET A 83 5.06 20.03 -9.89
CA MET A 83 4.25 18.84 -9.92
C MET A 83 4.50 18.04 -8.64
N ASP A 84 3.55 18.10 -7.74
CA ASP A 84 3.59 17.48 -6.43
C ASP A 84 2.92 16.10 -6.49
N GLU A 85 3.51 15.13 -5.79
CA GLU A 85 3.11 13.71 -5.80
C GLU A 85 3.09 13.11 -7.22
N ILE A 86 4.11 13.44 -8.02
CA ILE A 86 4.20 12.99 -9.41
C ILE A 86 4.18 11.46 -9.55
N ALA A 87 4.78 10.71 -8.62
CA ALA A 87 4.80 9.25 -8.67
C ALA A 87 3.38 8.63 -8.62
N PHE A 88 2.39 9.37 -8.12
CA PHE A 88 0.99 8.96 -8.02
C PHE A 88 0.12 9.46 -9.19
N SER A 89 0.70 10.19 -10.13
CA SER A 89 0.01 10.65 -11.32
C SER A 89 0.18 9.68 -12.50
N ARG A 90 -0.66 9.85 -13.53
CA ARG A 90 -0.46 9.15 -14.80
C ARG A 90 0.72 9.76 -15.55
N GLU A 91 1.54 8.95 -16.21
CA GLU A 91 2.69 9.41 -17.01
C GLU A 91 2.26 10.43 -18.08
N GLN A 92 1.10 10.22 -18.70
CA GLN A 92 0.54 11.10 -19.72
C GLN A 92 0.25 12.53 -19.25
N LEU A 93 0.00 12.72 -17.95
CA LEU A 93 -0.19 14.07 -17.40
C LEU A 93 1.05 14.94 -17.63
N TRP A 94 2.23 14.38 -17.41
CA TRP A 94 3.48 15.07 -17.70
C TRP A 94 3.78 15.08 -19.21
N SER A 95 3.84 13.92 -19.86
CA SER A 95 4.35 13.81 -21.23
C SER A 95 3.47 14.48 -22.28
N GLU A 96 2.13 14.50 -22.10
CA GLU A 96 1.20 14.99 -23.10
C GLU A 96 0.55 16.34 -22.76
N VAL A 97 0.55 16.73 -21.48
CA VAL A 97 -0.15 17.95 -21.05
C VAL A 97 0.81 18.98 -20.49
N LEU A 98 1.45 18.68 -19.36
CA LEU A 98 2.23 19.68 -18.63
C LEU A 98 3.50 20.11 -19.37
N SER A 99 4.18 19.19 -20.04
CA SER A 99 5.39 19.50 -20.81
C SER A 99 5.13 20.55 -21.91
N ALA A 100 3.94 20.52 -22.53
CA ALA A 100 3.55 21.49 -23.54
C ALA A 100 3.31 22.89 -22.93
N THR A 101 2.81 22.97 -21.68
CA THR A 101 2.51 24.26 -21.02
C THR A 101 3.75 25.07 -20.63
N VAL A 102 4.90 24.40 -20.53
CA VAL A 102 6.19 25.03 -20.20
C VAL A 102 7.14 25.15 -21.38
N LEU A 103 6.74 24.67 -22.57
CA LEU A 103 7.61 24.61 -23.74
C LEU A 103 8.09 25.98 -24.23
N VAL A 104 7.21 26.98 -24.18
CA VAL A 104 7.48 28.32 -24.79
C VAL A 104 8.26 29.24 -23.86
N LYS A 105 7.91 29.28 -22.57
CA LYS A 105 8.50 30.23 -21.61
C LYS A 105 8.94 29.60 -20.29
N GLY A 106 8.87 28.28 -20.15
CA GLY A 106 9.21 27.58 -18.92
C GLY A 106 10.67 27.81 -18.53
N LYS A 107 10.86 28.27 -17.31
CA LYS A 107 12.19 28.56 -16.73
C LYS A 107 12.67 27.44 -15.81
N LYS A 108 11.78 26.96 -14.92
CA LYS A 108 12.11 25.85 -13.99
C LYS A 108 10.89 24.99 -13.73
N ILE A 109 11.15 23.71 -13.55
CA ILE A 109 10.15 22.69 -13.19
C ILE A 109 10.65 21.97 -11.97
N LEU A 110 9.80 21.75 -10.98
CA LEU A 110 10.09 21.02 -9.77
C LEU A 110 9.13 19.82 -9.66
N PHE A 111 9.68 18.62 -9.61
CA PHE A 111 8.95 17.38 -9.34
C PHE A 111 9.18 16.97 -7.89
N ILE A 112 8.12 16.76 -7.14
CA ILE A 112 8.17 16.35 -5.73
C ILE A 112 7.34 15.09 -5.58
N SER A 113 7.85 14.06 -4.92
CA SER A 113 7.07 12.87 -4.57
C SER A 113 7.83 11.93 -3.65
N THR A 114 7.11 11.12 -2.90
CA THR A 114 7.59 9.82 -2.42
C THR A 114 7.71 8.87 -3.61
N PRO A 115 8.76 8.06 -3.72
CA PRO A 115 8.88 7.03 -4.75
C PRO A 115 7.74 6.01 -4.70
N LYS A 116 7.37 5.47 -5.86
CA LYS A 116 6.40 4.35 -5.98
C LYS A 116 6.89 3.38 -7.06
N GLY A 117 7.70 2.41 -6.64
CA GLY A 117 8.38 1.52 -7.57
C GLY A 117 9.17 2.27 -8.64
N LYS A 118 9.61 1.58 -9.68
CA LYS A 118 10.37 2.16 -10.81
C LYS A 118 9.44 2.65 -11.93
N ASN A 119 8.57 3.61 -11.61
CA ASN A 119 7.62 4.21 -12.55
C ASN A 119 8.25 5.38 -13.35
N HIS A 120 7.41 6.22 -13.98
CA HIS A 120 7.86 7.39 -14.74
C HIS A 120 8.64 8.41 -13.91
N PHE A 121 8.35 8.55 -12.61
CA PHE A 121 9.13 9.42 -11.73
C PHE A 121 10.57 8.90 -11.54
N TYR A 122 10.75 7.58 -11.43
CA TYR A 122 12.08 6.97 -11.44
C TYR A 122 12.84 7.28 -12.75
N LYS A 123 12.15 7.14 -13.90
CA LYS A 123 12.78 7.49 -15.20
C LYS A 123 13.21 8.96 -15.25
N LEU A 124 12.40 9.87 -14.70
CA LEU A 124 12.74 11.30 -14.60
C LEU A 124 13.90 11.54 -13.64
N SER A 125 13.96 10.83 -12.52
CA SER A 125 15.06 10.97 -11.57
C SER A 125 16.42 10.59 -12.18
N LEU A 126 16.44 9.66 -13.12
CA LEU A 126 17.68 9.25 -13.82
C LEU A 126 18.17 10.25 -14.87
N GLN A 127 17.34 11.21 -15.30
CA GLN A 127 17.72 12.16 -16.35
C GLN A 127 18.94 13.02 -15.97
N HIS A 128 19.18 13.26 -14.68
CA HIS A 128 20.34 14.01 -14.21
C HIS A 128 21.68 13.35 -14.58
N ASN A 129 21.70 12.06 -14.90
CA ASN A 129 22.89 11.34 -15.33
C ASN A 129 23.25 11.63 -16.80
N TYR A 130 22.28 12.11 -17.58
CA TYR A 130 22.43 12.27 -19.04
C TYR A 130 22.29 13.73 -19.49
N ASP A 131 21.65 14.59 -18.68
CA ASP A 131 21.36 15.97 -19.02
C ASP A 131 21.57 16.89 -17.82
N ASN A 132 22.57 17.78 -17.91
CA ASN A 132 22.94 18.72 -16.86
C ASN A 132 21.86 19.74 -16.48
N ARG A 133 20.80 19.86 -17.28
CA ARG A 133 19.62 20.69 -16.95
C ARG A 133 18.80 20.06 -15.83
N TYR A 134 18.89 18.75 -15.62
CA TYR A 134 18.23 18.05 -14.53
C TYR A 134 19.11 18.03 -13.28
N LYS A 135 18.47 18.20 -12.14
CA LYS A 135 19.09 18.03 -10.82
C LYS A 135 18.22 17.09 -10.01
N TYR A 136 18.82 16.12 -9.37
CA TYR A 136 18.17 15.18 -8.50
C TYR A 136 18.56 15.44 -7.06
N PHE A 137 17.55 15.49 -6.20
CA PHE A 137 17.70 15.65 -4.75
C PHE A 137 16.98 14.49 -4.07
N HIS A 138 17.63 13.86 -3.14
CA HIS A 138 17.08 12.77 -2.35
C HIS A 138 17.20 13.15 -0.88
N PHE A 139 16.08 13.01 -0.16
CA PHE A 139 16.00 13.24 1.27
C PHE A 139 15.19 12.12 1.91
N SER A 140 15.72 11.55 2.96
CA SER A 140 15.03 10.61 3.82
C SER A 140 14.31 11.32 4.97
N SER A 141 13.47 10.62 5.70
CA SER A 141 12.87 11.18 6.93
C SER A 141 13.90 11.47 8.01
N TYR A 142 15.08 10.83 7.97
CA TYR A 142 16.20 11.14 8.88
C TYR A 142 16.82 12.52 8.63
N ASP A 143 16.66 13.07 7.43
CA ASP A 143 17.16 14.41 7.09
C ASP A 143 16.20 15.52 7.59
N ASN A 144 15.04 15.16 8.14
CA ASN A 144 14.07 16.12 8.66
C ASN A 144 14.30 16.36 10.16
N PRO A 145 14.82 17.54 10.58
CA PRO A 145 15.12 17.83 11.98
C PRO A 145 13.89 17.91 12.89
N MET A 146 12.68 17.89 12.33
CA MET A 146 11.42 17.91 13.08
C MET A 146 10.91 16.52 13.47
N ILE A 147 11.57 15.46 13.00
CA ILE A 147 11.20 14.06 13.28
C ILE A 147 12.29 13.47 14.19
N SER A 148 11.89 12.87 15.31
CA SER A 148 12.84 12.20 16.19
C SER A 148 13.35 10.90 15.57
N VAL A 149 14.61 10.56 15.85
CA VAL A 149 15.19 9.29 15.40
C VAL A 149 14.48 8.12 16.10
N GLU A 150 14.09 8.28 17.35
CA GLU A 150 13.37 7.28 18.14
C GLU A 150 12.03 6.91 17.49
N ASP A 151 11.27 7.91 17.01
CA ASP A 151 10.00 7.68 16.30
C ASP A 151 10.22 6.95 14.98
N LEU A 152 11.29 7.27 14.25
CA LEU A 152 11.64 6.58 13.01
C LEU A 152 12.03 5.12 13.26
N GLU A 153 12.83 4.85 14.29
CA GLU A 153 13.21 3.49 14.66
C GLU A 153 12.03 2.66 15.18
N GLU A 154 11.06 3.30 15.85
CA GLU A 154 9.80 2.64 16.19
C GLU A 154 9.01 2.25 14.92
N ARG A 155 8.90 3.15 13.94
CA ARG A 155 8.26 2.86 12.66
C ARG A 155 8.97 1.74 11.91
N ARG A 156 10.32 1.77 11.90
CA ARG A 156 11.13 0.74 11.26
C ARG A 156 10.87 -0.65 11.82
N ARG A 157 10.69 -0.78 13.14
CA ARG A 157 10.37 -2.06 13.78
C ARG A 157 8.94 -2.56 13.50
N ASN A 158 8.02 -1.63 13.23
CA ASN A 158 6.59 -1.92 13.11
C ASN A 158 6.07 -1.98 11.67
N LEU A 159 6.93 -1.72 10.69
CA LEU A 159 6.57 -1.73 9.26
C LEU A 159 7.45 -2.72 8.50
N PRO A 160 6.91 -3.40 7.48
CA PRO A 160 7.70 -4.16 6.54
C PRO A 160 8.83 -3.32 5.91
N ASP A 161 10.00 -3.91 5.70
CA ASP A 161 11.20 -3.21 5.19
C ASP A 161 10.92 -2.43 3.89
N HIS A 162 10.19 -3.02 2.94
CA HIS A 162 9.87 -2.34 1.69
C HIS A 162 9.00 -1.08 1.89
N ILE A 163 8.06 -1.08 2.86
CA ILE A 163 7.25 0.09 3.20
C ILE A 163 8.14 1.15 3.84
N PHE A 164 8.96 0.77 4.82
CA PHE A 164 9.83 1.71 5.51
C PHE A 164 10.83 2.36 4.54
N ARG A 165 11.46 1.58 3.68
CA ARG A 165 12.41 2.08 2.68
C ARG A 165 11.76 3.03 1.68
N GLN A 166 10.57 2.71 1.21
CA GLN A 166 9.86 3.57 0.27
C GLN A 166 9.35 4.86 0.91
N GLU A 167 8.64 4.77 2.03
CA GLU A 167 7.92 5.91 2.62
C GLU A 167 8.81 6.80 3.51
N TYR A 168 9.84 6.22 4.16
CA TYR A 168 10.69 6.96 5.10
C TYR A 168 12.11 7.18 4.57
N LEU A 169 12.65 6.26 3.75
CA LEU A 169 13.96 6.45 3.14
C LEU A 169 13.88 7.00 1.72
N ALA A 170 12.67 7.17 1.17
CA ALA A 170 12.42 7.66 -0.19
C ALA A 170 13.18 6.87 -1.28
N GLU A 171 13.28 5.55 -1.12
CA GLU A 171 13.98 4.68 -2.07
C GLU A 171 13.05 4.20 -3.19
N PHE A 172 13.58 4.17 -4.43
CA PHE A 172 12.92 3.52 -5.56
C PHE A 172 13.18 2.01 -5.49
N LEU A 173 12.20 1.26 -5.05
CA LEU A 173 12.31 -0.19 -4.91
C LEU A 173 11.97 -0.90 -6.22
N ASP A 174 12.63 -2.04 -6.44
CA ASP A 174 12.28 -2.94 -7.54
C ASP A 174 11.18 -3.90 -7.10
N ASN A 175 10.14 -4.06 -7.92
CA ASN A 175 9.05 -5.00 -7.65
C ASN A 175 9.48 -6.47 -7.81
N ALA A 176 10.70 -6.72 -8.29
CA ALA A 176 11.19 -8.06 -8.63
C ALA A 176 11.66 -8.90 -7.42
N SER A 177 11.82 -8.31 -6.25
CA SER A 177 12.16 -9.07 -5.03
C SER A 177 10.87 -9.59 -4.38
N GLY A 178 10.77 -10.90 -4.11
CA GLY A 178 9.66 -11.51 -3.40
C GLY A 178 9.30 -10.72 -2.13
N LEU A 179 8.02 -10.69 -1.80
CA LEU A 179 7.50 -9.90 -0.68
C LEU A 179 7.97 -10.46 0.67
N PHE A 180 7.92 -11.79 0.81
CA PHE A 180 8.25 -12.44 2.07
C PHE A 180 9.75 -12.73 2.16
N LYS A 181 10.36 -12.35 3.29
CA LYS A 181 11.78 -12.59 3.59
C LYS A 181 11.92 -13.77 4.54
N ASN A 182 13.12 -14.36 4.61
CA ASN A 182 13.44 -15.40 5.58
C ASN A 182 12.51 -16.64 5.58
N ILE A 183 11.81 -16.92 4.47
CA ILE A 183 10.81 -17.99 4.39
C ILE A 183 11.42 -19.32 4.89
N LYS A 184 12.63 -19.68 4.39
CA LYS A 184 13.31 -20.94 4.74
C LYS A 184 13.73 -21.01 6.20
N ASP A 185 14.05 -19.87 6.81
CA ASP A 185 14.41 -19.80 8.23
C ASP A 185 13.17 -19.97 9.14
N CYS A 186 11.97 -19.76 8.58
CA CYS A 186 10.70 -19.92 9.27
C CYS A 186 10.07 -21.30 9.10
N VAL A 187 10.71 -22.21 8.35
CA VAL A 187 10.25 -23.59 8.19
C VAL A 187 10.67 -24.41 9.40
N ASN A 188 9.71 -24.81 10.22
CA ASN A 188 9.97 -25.59 11.42
C ASN A 188 8.77 -26.49 11.76
N GLU A 189 9.02 -27.61 12.41
CA GLU A 189 8.00 -28.46 13.00
C GLU A 189 7.93 -28.20 14.52
N PHE A 190 6.71 -28.05 15.05
CA PHE A 190 6.49 -27.80 16.47
C PHE A 190 5.51 -28.82 17.05
N PRO A 191 5.74 -29.27 18.29
CA PRO A 191 4.71 -29.97 19.01
C PRO A 191 3.53 -29.03 19.31
N VAL A 192 2.31 -29.53 19.17
CA VAL A 192 1.09 -28.77 19.50
C VAL A 192 1.08 -28.50 21.00
N SER A 193 1.46 -27.29 21.42
CA SER A 193 1.66 -26.95 22.83
C SER A 193 0.60 -26.03 23.41
N THR A 194 -0.25 -25.40 22.60
CA THR A 194 -1.26 -24.44 23.05
C THR A 194 -2.67 -24.82 22.66
N PRO A 195 -3.68 -24.65 23.55
CA PRO A 195 -5.07 -25.01 23.26
C PRO A 195 -5.79 -24.02 22.34
N LEU A 196 -5.19 -22.85 22.07
CA LEU A 196 -5.80 -21.79 21.30
C LEU A 196 -5.36 -21.85 19.84
N MET A 197 -6.30 -22.20 18.98
CA MET A 197 -6.07 -22.31 17.54
C MET A 197 -6.90 -21.29 16.77
N PHE A 198 -6.31 -20.76 15.74
CA PHE A 198 -6.90 -19.77 14.82
C PHE A 198 -6.71 -20.26 13.40
N GLY A 199 -7.58 -19.88 12.50
CA GLY A 199 -7.40 -20.31 11.13
C GLY A 199 -7.90 -19.30 10.12
N GLY A 200 -7.51 -19.54 8.89
CA GLY A 200 -7.95 -18.86 7.71
C GLY A 200 -8.37 -19.85 6.65
N LEU A 201 -9.49 -19.61 6.03
CA LEU A 201 -10.01 -20.40 4.92
C LEU A 201 -10.14 -19.49 3.71
N ASP A 202 -9.40 -19.80 2.68
CA ASP A 202 -9.55 -19.25 1.34
C ASP A 202 -10.31 -20.25 0.47
N ILE A 203 -11.38 -19.78 -0.19
CA ILE A 203 -12.28 -20.65 -0.95
C ILE A 203 -11.96 -20.54 -2.44
N GLY A 204 -11.36 -21.59 -2.97
CA GLY A 204 -11.01 -21.69 -4.39
C GLY A 204 -12.22 -21.75 -5.31
N ARG A 205 -12.07 -21.14 -6.49
CA ARG A 205 -13.00 -21.28 -7.62
C ARG A 205 -12.57 -22.44 -8.50
N ALA A 206 -13.34 -22.71 -9.56
CA ALA A 206 -13.21 -23.85 -10.45
C ALA A 206 -11.79 -24.40 -10.69
N ASP A 207 -10.80 -23.53 -10.85
CA ASP A 207 -9.39 -23.86 -11.12
C ASP A 207 -8.43 -23.56 -9.96
N ASP A 208 -8.92 -22.91 -8.87
CA ASP A 208 -8.14 -22.56 -7.69
C ASP A 208 -8.28 -23.59 -6.57
N TYR A 209 -7.41 -23.52 -5.57
CA TYR A 209 -7.48 -24.37 -4.40
C TYR A 209 -8.30 -23.73 -3.28
N THR A 210 -9.15 -24.55 -2.63
CA THR A 210 -9.64 -24.19 -1.29
C THR A 210 -8.55 -24.56 -0.30
N VAL A 211 -8.07 -23.61 0.49
CA VAL A 211 -6.96 -23.80 1.43
C VAL A 211 -7.38 -23.43 2.84
N LEU A 212 -7.13 -24.33 3.78
CA LEU A 212 -7.31 -24.10 5.21
C LEU A 212 -5.97 -24.14 5.92
N THR A 213 -5.65 -23.04 6.61
CA THR A 213 -4.47 -22.93 7.48
C THR A 213 -4.88 -22.77 8.93
N ILE A 214 -4.25 -23.52 9.83
CA ILE A 214 -4.42 -23.41 11.29
C ILE A 214 -3.10 -22.98 11.91
N VAL A 215 -3.16 -21.92 12.73
CA VAL A 215 -2.04 -21.43 13.52
C VAL A 215 -2.39 -21.43 15.01
N ASN A 216 -1.38 -21.53 15.86
CA ASN A 216 -1.55 -21.36 17.30
C ASN A 216 -1.38 -19.87 17.73
N ARG A 217 -1.45 -19.62 19.04
CA ARG A 217 -1.25 -18.30 19.63
C ARG A 217 0.11 -17.66 19.29
N ASP A 218 1.14 -18.48 19.07
CA ASP A 218 2.53 -18.06 18.89
C ASP A 218 2.93 -17.95 17.40
N ASN A 219 1.95 -17.82 16.49
CA ASN A 219 2.11 -17.79 15.03
C ASN A 219 2.79 -19.04 14.43
N GLN A 220 2.67 -20.18 15.09
CA GLN A 220 3.17 -21.42 14.54
C GLN A 220 2.06 -22.10 13.74
N MET A 221 2.34 -22.45 12.49
CA MET A 221 1.42 -23.21 11.64
C MET A 221 1.38 -24.66 12.13
N ILE A 222 0.21 -25.07 12.57
CA ILE A 222 -0.02 -26.42 13.11
C ILE A 222 -0.58 -27.35 12.06
N HIS A 223 -1.31 -26.79 11.10
CA HIS A 223 -1.92 -27.56 10.01
C HIS A 223 -2.14 -26.68 8.79
N VAL A 224 -1.92 -27.25 7.62
CA VAL A 224 -2.34 -26.66 6.34
C VAL A 224 -2.76 -27.76 5.40
N GLU A 225 -3.87 -27.57 4.71
CA GLU A 225 -4.38 -28.53 3.74
C GLU A 225 -5.06 -27.79 2.59
N ARG A 226 -4.95 -28.34 1.36
CA ARG A 226 -5.58 -27.78 0.17
C ARG A 226 -6.38 -28.82 -0.60
N TRP A 227 -7.50 -28.37 -1.17
CA TRP A 227 -8.41 -29.20 -1.97
C TRP A 227 -8.68 -28.54 -3.33
N ARG A 228 -8.77 -29.33 -4.37
CA ARG A 228 -9.03 -28.88 -5.74
C ARG A 228 -9.95 -29.88 -6.45
N GLN A 229 -10.83 -29.38 -7.31
CA GLN A 229 -11.68 -30.17 -8.22
C GLN A 229 -12.53 -31.25 -7.52
N ASP A 230 -13.02 -30.98 -6.31
CA ASP A 230 -13.94 -31.86 -5.61
C ASP A 230 -15.32 -31.20 -5.49
N ASP A 231 -16.38 -31.98 -5.23
CA ASP A 231 -17.67 -31.41 -4.92
C ASP A 231 -17.61 -30.58 -3.64
N TRP A 232 -18.24 -29.42 -3.66
CA TRP A 232 -18.27 -28.49 -2.51
C TRP A 232 -18.73 -29.16 -1.23
N THR A 233 -19.69 -30.09 -1.30
CA THR A 233 -20.15 -30.84 -0.13
C THR A 233 -19.02 -31.64 0.49
N ASN A 234 -18.19 -32.30 -0.33
CA ASN A 234 -17.05 -33.05 0.15
C ASN A 234 -15.97 -32.13 0.76
N ILE A 235 -15.68 -31.01 0.09
CA ILE A 235 -14.70 -30.04 0.63
C ILE A 235 -15.20 -29.49 1.96
N ILE A 236 -16.46 -29.09 2.07
CA ILE A 236 -17.06 -28.58 3.30
C ILE A 236 -16.97 -29.59 4.44
N ASN A 237 -17.24 -30.87 4.16
CA ASN A 237 -17.14 -31.92 5.18
C ASN A 237 -15.69 -32.08 5.68
N LYS A 238 -14.70 -32.11 4.78
CA LYS A 238 -13.27 -32.18 5.13
C LYS A 238 -12.82 -30.96 5.93
N VAL A 239 -13.18 -29.76 5.48
CA VAL A 239 -12.88 -28.50 6.18
C VAL A 239 -13.49 -28.50 7.57
N ALA A 240 -14.77 -28.90 7.70
CA ALA A 240 -15.46 -28.96 8.98
C ALA A 240 -14.81 -29.98 9.94
N GLU A 241 -14.38 -31.12 9.44
CA GLU A 241 -13.66 -32.12 10.22
C GLU A 241 -12.37 -31.53 10.82
N VAL A 242 -11.54 -30.86 9.99
CA VAL A 242 -10.30 -30.22 10.45
C VAL A 242 -10.60 -29.13 11.49
N ILE A 243 -11.54 -28.23 11.20
CA ILE A 243 -11.92 -27.15 12.11
C ILE A 243 -12.38 -27.71 13.48
N ASN A 244 -13.24 -28.71 13.47
CA ASN A 244 -13.76 -29.34 14.71
C ASN A 244 -12.67 -30.10 15.47
N ARG A 245 -11.74 -30.76 14.77
CA ARG A 245 -10.57 -31.45 15.36
C ARG A 245 -9.68 -30.49 16.15
N PHE A 246 -9.35 -29.34 15.56
CA PHE A 246 -8.47 -28.35 16.18
C PHE A 246 -9.23 -27.38 17.10
N ARG A 247 -10.56 -27.35 17.06
CA ARG A 247 -11.41 -26.36 17.76
C ARG A 247 -10.97 -24.93 17.46
N ALA A 248 -10.55 -24.70 16.22
CA ALA A 248 -9.97 -23.42 15.81
C ALA A 248 -11.04 -22.37 15.53
N LYS A 249 -10.72 -21.11 15.77
CA LYS A 249 -11.54 -19.97 15.34
C LYS A 249 -11.06 -19.49 13.99
N ILE A 250 -11.97 -19.45 13.03
CA ILE A 250 -11.67 -19.34 11.61
C ILE A 250 -12.22 -18.06 11.02
N TYR A 251 -11.37 -17.34 10.25
CA TYR A 251 -11.84 -16.37 9.25
C TYR A 251 -12.00 -17.07 7.92
N VAL A 252 -13.17 -16.91 7.31
CA VAL A 252 -13.52 -17.47 6.01
C VAL A 252 -13.64 -16.33 5.01
N GLU A 253 -12.89 -16.37 3.91
CA GLU A 253 -13.06 -15.38 2.85
C GLU A 253 -14.41 -15.54 2.14
N VAL A 254 -15.25 -14.51 2.22
CA VAL A 254 -16.62 -14.53 1.69
C VAL A 254 -16.80 -13.66 0.46
N ASN A 255 -15.77 -13.48 -0.35
CA ASN A 255 -15.87 -12.73 -1.59
C ASN A 255 -16.65 -13.52 -2.66
N ASN A 256 -17.61 -12.87 -3.29
CA ASN A 256 -18.44 -13.43 -4.37
C ASN A 256 -19.30 -14.65 -3.95
N GLN A 257 -18.93 -15.88 -4.35
CA GLN A 257 -19.67 -17.11 -4.03
C GLN A 257 -19.36 -17.68 -2.63
N GLY A 258 -18.41 -17.09 -1.92
CA GLY A 258 -17.99 -17.54 -0.59
C GLY A 258 -19.11 -17.49 0.45
N ASP A 259 -20.15 -16.66 0.25
CA ASP A 259 -21.29 -16.57 1.17
C ASP A 259 -22.05 -17.92 1.29
N VAL A 260 -22.29 -18.61 0.16
CA VAL A 260 -23.00 -19.90 0.15
C VAL A 260 -22.16 -20.97 0.82
N PHE A 261 -20.87 -21.03 0.50
CA PHE A 261 -19.94 -21.97 1.13
C PHE A 261 -19.86 -21.73 2.64
N TYR A 262 -19.75 -20.49 3.06
CA TYR A 262 -19.74 -20.09 4.46
C TYR A 262 -21.01 -20.54 5.19
N GLU A 263 -22.20 -20.31 4.64
CA GLU A 263 -23.47 -20.73 5.25
C GLU A 263 -23.57 -22.26 5.43
N MET A 264 -23.11 -23.02 4.43
CA MET A 264 -23.10 -24.49 4.51
C MET A 264 -22.10 -24.98 5.57
N LEU A 265 -20.89 -24.41 5.59
CA LEU A 265 -19.84 -24.76 6.55
C LEU A 265 -20.28 -24.40 7.99
N HIS A 266 -20.89 -23.25 8.19
CA HIS A 266 -21.35 -22.78 9.50
C HIS A 266 -22.37 -23.73 10.16
N LYS A 267 -23.16 -24.44 9.36
CA LYS A 267 -24.10 -25.46 9.88
C LYS A 267 -23.39 -26.71 10.42
N GLN A 268 -22.19 -26.98 9.98
CA GLN A 268 -21.42 -28.19 10.34
C GLN A 268 -20.38 -27.95 11.43
N CYS A 269 -19.88 -26.72 11.53
CA CYS A 269 -18.82 -26.40 12.49
C CYS A 269 -19.38 -26.11 13.87
N ARG A 270 -18.76 -26.70 14.89
CA ARG A 270 -19.09 -26.47 16.32
C ARG A 270 -18.30 -25.30 16.93
N THR A 271 -17.32 -24.79 16.20
CA THR A 271 -16.47 -23.67 16.59
C THR A 271 -16.93 -22.38 15.95
N PHE A 272 -16.43 -21.26 16.46
CA PHE A 272 -16.75 -19.95 15.94
C PHE A 272 -16.13 -19.73 14.57
N ILE A 273 -16.94 -19.40 13.57
CA ILE A 273 -16.55 -19.04 12.22
C ILE A 273 -17.04 -17.63 11.95
N GLU A 274 -16.14 -16.73 11.53
CA GLU A 274 -16.49 -15.39 11.12
C GLU A 274 -16.22 -15.19 9.62
N PRO A 275 -17.14 -14.53 8.88
CA PRO A 275 -16.89 -14.15 7.50
C PRO A 275 -15.87 -13.00 7.46
N TYR A 276 -14.96 -13.05 6.49
CA TYR A 276 -13.98 -11.98 6.25
C TYR A 276 -14.07 -11.52 4.80
N VAL A 277 -14.20 -10.20 4.61
CA VAL A 277 -14.26 -9.60 3.28
C VAL A 277 -12.87 -9.04 2.92
N THR A 278 -12.23 -9.66 1.94
CA THR A 278 -10.97 -9.18 1.38
C THR A 278 -11.23 -8.09 0.34
N SER A 279 -10.68 -6.93 0.56
CA SER A 279 -10.86 -5.71 -0.26
C SER A 279 -9.53 -5.04 -0.55
N SER A 280 -9.54 -4.03 -1.41
CA SER A 280 -8.36 -3.17 -1.66
C SER A 280 -7.84 -2.44 -0.41
N LYS A 281 -8.61 -2.39 0.68
CA LYS A 281 -8.21 -1.80 1.96
C LYS A 281 -7.73 -2.83 2.97
N THR A 282 -8.35 -4.01 3.01
CA THR A 282 -8.06 -5.05 4.02
C THR A 282 -6.94 -5.99 3.58
N LYS A 283 -6.85 -6.35 2.28
CA LYS A 283 -5.81 -7.23 1.76
C LYS A 283 -4.40 -6.69 2.00
N PRO A 284 -4.08 -5.40 1.72
CA PRO A 284 -2.75 -4.87 2.01
C PRO A 284 -2.35 -5.02 3.47
N VAL A 285 -3.22 -4.63 4.40
CA VAL A 285 -2.94 -4.70 5.85
C VAL A 285 -2.63 -6.14 6.29
N MET A 286 -3.44 -7.10 5.85
CA MET A 286 -3.28 -8.51 6.18
C MET A 286 -1.97 -9.09 5.63
N ILE A 287 -1.61 -8.74 4.40
CA ILE A 287 -0.39 -9.22 3.74
C ILE A 287 0.86 -8.54 4.33
N GLU A 288 0.80 -7.25 4.64
CA GLU A 288 1.90 -6.51 5.27
C GLU A 288 2.17 -7.00 6.70
N ASP A 289 1.14 -7.30 7.48
CA ASP A 289 1.28 -7.94 8.79
C ASP A 289 1.98 -9.30 8.68
N LEU A 290 1.61 -10.13 7.70
CA LEU A 290 2.25 -11.42 7.45
C LEU A 290 3.71 -11.25 7.03
N ALA A 291 4.01 -10.29 6.13
CA ALA A 291 5.38 -10.00 5.69
C ALA A 291 6.27 -9.59 6.86
N LEU A 292 5.77 -8.76 7.75
CA LEU A 292 6.51 -8.33 8.95
C LEU A 292 6.84 -9.52 9.87
N LEU A 293 5.92 -10.47 10.04
CA LEU A 293 6.18 -11.67 10.84
C LEU A 293 7.31 -12.52 10.25
N PHE A 294 7.36 -12.68 8.93
CA PHE A 294 8.46 -13.37 8.24
C PHE A 294 9.79 -12.60 8.37
N GLU A 295 9.78 -11.29 8.20
CA GLU A 295 10.98 -10.46 8.35
C GLU A 295 11.58 -10.56 9.75
N GLN A 296 10.72 -10.56 10.77
CA GLN A 296 11.10 -10.68 12.18
C GLN A 296 11.37 -12.11 12.63
N LYS A 297 11.12 -13.12 11.77
CA LYS A 297 11.16 -14.55 12.11
C LYS A 297 10.23 -14.91 13.30
N ASN A 298 9.12 -14.18 13.41
CA ASN A 298 8.11 -14.35 14.46
C ASN A 298 6.92 -15.21 13.97
N ILE A 299 7.13 -16.02 12.97
CA ILE A 299 6.19 -16.99 12.42
C ILE A 299 6.95 -18.29 12.15
N SER A 300 6.24 -19.41 12.21
CA SER A 300 6.77 -20.68 11.77
C SER A 300 5.76 -21.40 10.89
N ILE A 301 6.23 -21.95 9.79
CA ILE A 301 5.41 -22.67 8.82
C ILE A 301 5.88 -24.12 8.67
N LEU A 302 4.97 -24.99 8.26
CA LEU A 302 5.27 -26.38 7.94
C LEU A 302 6.07 -26.47 6.64
N ASN A 303 6.82 -27.55 6.47
CA ASN A 303 7.63 -27.82 5.27
C ASN A 303 6.75 -28.32 4.12
N GLU A 304 5.88 -27.46 3.60
CA GLU A 304 5.03 -27.73 2.45
C GLU A 304 5.60 -27.01 1.22
N GLU A 305 6.18 -27.76 0.28
CA GLU A 305 6.87 -27.20 -0.88
C GLU A 305 5.97 -26.27 -1.71
N TRP A 306 4.71 -26.64 -1.90
CA TRP A 306 3.77 -25.81 -2.66
C TRP A 306 3.50 -24.47 -1.99
N LEU A 307 3.39 -24.41 -0.65
CA LEU A 307 3.18 -23.16 0.09
C LEU A 307 4.45 -22.30 0.07
N ILE A 308 5.62 -22.92 0.22
CA ILE A 308 6.91 -22.23 0.13
C ILE A 308 7.05 -21.58 -1.25
N ASN A 309 6.72 -22.29 -2.32
CA ASN A 309 6.77 -21.76 -3.69
C ASN A 309 5.79 -20.60 -3.90
N GLU A 310 4.57 -20.67 -3.34
CA GLU A 310 3.62 -19.56 -3.39
C GLU A 310 4.15 -18.32 -2.64
N LEU A 311 4.71 -18.50 -1.44
CA LEU A 311 5.32 -17.41 -0.65
C LEU A 311 6.52 -16.79 -1.37
N GLU A 312 7.42 -17.60 -1.97
CA GLU A 312 8.58 -17.11 -2.71
C GLU A 312 8.17 -16.32 -3.98
N ALA A 313 7.09 -16.75 -4.64
CA ALA A 313 6.58 -16.10 -5.85
C ALA A 313 5.71 -14.88 -5.59
N PHE A 314 5.18 -14.72 -4.38
CA PHE A 314 4.24 -13.65 -4.06
C PHE A 314 4.92 -12.28 -4.09
N THR A 315 4.33 -11.34 -4.81
CA THR A 315 4.92 -10.03 -5.07
C THR A 315 3.91 -8.90 -4.85
N TYR A 316 4.38 -7.68 -4.99
CA TYR A 316 3.51 -6.51 -5.02
C TYR A 316 3.77 -5.71 -6.28
N ILE A 317 2.71 -5.11 -6.82
CA ILE A 317 2.77 -4.22 -7.98
C ILE A 317 2.05 -2.93 -7.62
N TYR A 318 2.68 -1.80 -7.90
CA TYR A 318 2.00 -0.53 -7.80
C TYR A 318 1.07 -0.33 -9.00
N ASP A 319 -0.24 -0.27 -8.74
CA ASP A 319 -1.24 0.00 -9.77
C ASP A 319 -1.45 1.52 -9.91
N THR A 320 -0.98 2.06 -11.03
CA THR A 320 -1.11 3.49 -11.35
C THR A 320 -2.56 3.93 -11.57
N LYS A 321 -3.48 2.99 -11.90
CA LYS A 321 -4.91 3.30 -12.11
C LYS A 321 -5.63 3.49 -10.78
N THR A 322 -5.43 2.57 -9.85
CA THR A 322 -6.04 2.61 -8.52
C THR A 322 -5.22 3.43 -7.53
N ARG A 323 -3.98 3.79 -7.88
CA ARG A 323 -3.00 4.49 -7.01
C ARG A 323 -2.70 3.73 -5.72
N GLY A 324 -2.82 2.40 -5.78
CA GLY A 324 -2.61 1.50 -4.65
C GLY A 324 -1.57 0.43 -4.96
N VAL A 325 -1.15 -0.27 -3.92
CA VAL A 325 -0.35 -1.49 -4.05
C VAL A 325 -1.29 -2.67 -4.23
N LYS A 326 -1.04 -3.48 -5.24
CA LYS A 326 -1.74 -4.74 -5.45
C LYS A 326 -0.79 -5.89 -5.08
N TYR A 327 -1.20 -6.69 -4.13
CA TYR A 327 -0.51 -7.89 -3.69
C TYR A 327 -1.10 -9.11 -4.38
N SER A 328 -0.29 -9.90 -5.08
CA SER A 328 -0.72 -11.12 -5.77
C SER A 328 0.47 -11.96 -6.19
N ALA A 329 0.24 -13.24 -6.47
CA ALA A 329 1.18 -14.04 -7.23
C ALA A 329 1.23 -13.60 -8.71
N PRO A 330 2.33 -13.87 -9.44
CA PRO A 330 2.41 -13.71 -10.88
C PRO A 330 1.38 -14.59 -11.60
N GLN A 331 1.07 -14.21 -12.86
CA GLN A 331 0.14 -15.00 -13.68
C GLN A 331 0.61 -16.45 -13.82
N GLY A 332 -0.29 -17.40 -13.53
CA GLY A 332 -0.02 -18.85 -13.59
C GLY A 332 0.52 -19.44 -12.29
N VAL A 333 0.65 -18.64 -11.24
CA VAL A 333 1.01 -19.11 -9.89
C VAL A 333 -0.16 -18.86 -8.96
N HIS A 334 -0.50 -19.84 -8.12
CA HIS A 334 -1.55 -19.71 -7.10
C HIS A 334 -1.07 -18.86 -5.92
N ASP A 335 -2.01 -18.20 -5.21
CA ASP A 335 -1.76 -17.47 -3.97
C ASP A 335 -2.72 -17.86 -2.83
N ASP A 336 -3.48 -18.93 -3.03
CA ASP A 336 -4.52 -19.40 -2.11
C ASP A 336 -3.94 -19.75 -0.72
N GLY A 337 -2.76 -20.39 -0.69
CA GLY A 337 -2.04 -20.71 0.55
C GLY A 337 -1.57 -19.47 1.30
N VAL A 338 -1.08 -18.48 0.56
CA VAL A 338 -0.65 -17.18 1.14
C VAL A 338 -1.84 -16.45 1.75
N ILE A 339 -2.97 -16.41 1.05
CA ILE A 339 -4.20 -15.75 1.53
C ILE A 339 -4.75 -16.47 2.76
N SER A 340 -4.84 -17.80 2.71
CA SER A 340 -5.28 -18.62 3.84
C SER A 340 -4.42 -18.41 5.09
N LEU A 341 -3.08 -18.39 4.95
CA LEU A 341 -2.16 -18.10 6.05
C LEU A 341 -2.35 -16.69 6.60
N ALA A 342 -2.47 -15.70 5.72
CA ALA A 342 -2.67 -14.31 6.12
C ALA A 342 -4.00 -14.13 6.89
N LEU A 343 -5.08 -14.80 6.45
CA LEU A 343 -6.35 -14.84 7.16
C LEU A 343 -6.22 -15.48 8.55
N ALA A 344 -5.46 -16.57 8.68
CA ALA A 344 -5.22 -17.22 9.96
C ALA A 344 -4.52 -16.29 10.96
N ILE A 345 -3.49 -15.56 10.51
CA ILE A 345 -2.80 -14.56 11.32
C ILE A 345 -3.73 -13.39 11.68
N GLN A 346 -4.56 -12.94 10.76
CA GLN A 346 -5.54 -11.87 11.01
C GLN A 346 -6.60 -12.31 12.05
N SER A 347 -7.13 -13.52 11.92
CA SER A 347 -8.06 -14.12 12.89
C SER A 347 -7.46 -14.13 14.30
N ARG A 348 -6.21 -14.61 14.42
CA ARG A 348 -5.47 -14.60 15.69
C ARG A 348 -5.32 -13.18 16.26
N LYS A 349 -4.88 -12.23 15.43
CA LYS A 349 -4.63 -10.83 15.84
C LYS A 349 -5.89 -10.17 16.39
N ASP A 350 -7.00 -10.30 15.69
CA ASP A 350 -8.26 -9.64 16.05
C ASP A 350 -8.92 -10.27 17.26
N LEU A 351 -8.93 -11.60 17.37
CA LEU A 351 -9.58 -12.31 18.45
C LEU A 351 -8.82 -12.20 19.77
N ILE A 352 -7.50 -12.13 19.73
CA ILE A 352 -6.69 -11.81 20.92
C ILE A 352 -6.95 -10.38 21.40
N LYS A 353 -7.02 -9.40 20.48
CA LYS A 353 -7.30 -7.99 20.83
C LYS A 353 -8.69 -7.80 21.44
N LYS A 354 -9.69 -8.53 20.96
CA LYS A 354 -11.07 -8.46 21.48
C LYS A 354 -11.23 -9.05 22.90
N GLY A 355 -10.15 -9.59 23.50
CA GLY A 355 -10.21 -10.16 24.85
C GLY A 355 -11.06 -11.42 24.98
N HIS A 356 -11.42 -12.07 23.88
CA HIS A 356 -12.30 -13.24 23.85
C HIS A 356 -11.67 -14.51 24.48
N TYR A 357 -10.51 -14.37 25.12
CA TYR A 357 -9.71 -15.47 25.67
C TYR A 357 -9.28 -15.28 27.14
N ILE A 358 -9.95 -14.42 27.89
CA ILE A 358 -9.89 -14.41 29.35
C ILE A 358 -11.13 -15.18 29.84
N GLY A 359 -11.14 -16.45 29.62
CA GLY A 359 -12.14 -17.37 30.12
C GLY A 359 -11.43 -18.66 30.47
N THR A 360 -10.79 -18.68 31.61
CA THR A 360 -10.47 -19.89 32.36
C THR A 360 -11.76 -20.62 32.62
N HIS A 361 -11.99 -21.73 31.94
CA HIS A 361 -12.81 -22.77 32.53
C HIS A 361 -11.86 -23.71 33.27
N ALA A 362 -11.85 -23.51 34.60
CA ALA A 362 -11.37 -24.50 35.56
C ALA A 362 -12.22 -25.77 35.46
#